data_0e0d9b6194d310cb601db38d6fefd1b5
#
_entry.id   0e0d9b6194d310cb601db38d6fefd1b5
#
_cell.length_a   1.000
_cell.length_b   1.000
_cell.length_c   1.000
_cell.angle_alpha   90.00
_cell.angle_beta   90.00
_cell.angle_gamma   90.00
#
_symmetry.space_group_name_H-M   'P 1'
#
loop_
_entity.id
_entity.type
_entity.pdbx_description
1 polymer ?
#
loop_
_entity_poly.entity_id
_entity_poly.type
_entity_poly.pdbx_seq_one_letter_code
_entity_poly.pdbx_strand_id
1 'polypeptide(L)'
;MGDEPRRQDEMRPITALFADIVGSTGLGERLGPDEVKALVGECVTRMSRAVEEFGGVIQAFMGDGICAYFGVPAAHEDDPERAARAALRIIGVAAGYAGEVEAAWGIEGFNVRVGLNSGPAAVGLVGGEDSQTVALGDTTNVAARLQSAADPGSIAIGPGTAARLDERFVLEPLGEVAVKGRAGPVVASRLVGPRPVTEAPSRTPLVGRDGELARLEAATGDLRSGRGQVLLLVGDAGLGKTRMLTELRSLGGEDVTWLEGLCVSYGAGSPYGPFVELLRTWLGVEEADAELAVRTKLRARAGALLGGTQEEALPYLGLLLSIRLEPDVERELLALSADELAGRIQEAFVSWAEALASTRPLVLAIDDLHWADRTTRELAERLLALTDRSAVMLAVALRPDPGSEGWAFRLAAQTRFAHRVEELPLPPLAPDAARALIDELVPAGLVGEPVKDEVVAKAEGNPLYLEELLRALLETGGDRRRTWTITPSTAAELPPVLEALLVARIDRLETGARRLAQVAAVVGREFPVAVAAAVAGSADAEGDIASLLRAEIV
;
A
#
# COMPACT_ATOMS: atom_id res chain seq x y z
N MET A 1 -20.97 17.55 -31.66
CA MET A 1 -19.84 18.16 -30.98
C MET A 1 -20.35 18.38 -29.56
N GLY A 2 -20.25 17.33 -28.73
CA GLY A 2 -20.71 17.36 -27.34
C GLY A 2 -19.68 18.11 -26.50
N ASP A 3 -20.18 19.04 -25.75
CA ASP A 3 -19.44 19.81 -24.74
C ASP A 3 -19.06 18.84 -23.62
N GLU A 4 -17.86 18.28 -23.65
CA GLU A 4 -17.33 17.56 -22.49
C GLU A 4 -17.20 18.60 -21.36
N PRO A 5 -17.78 18.34 -20.18
CA PRO A 5 -17.70 19.28 -19.09
C PRO A 5 -16.20 19.46 -18.74
N ARG A 6 -15.70 20.70 -18.89
CA ARG A 6 -14.39 21.11 -18.38
C ARG A 6 -14.31 20.65 -16.94
N ARG A 7 -13.39 19.71 -16.62
CA ARG A 7 -13.11 19.33 -15.24
C ARG A 7 -12.72 20.61 -14.51
N GLN A 8 -13.53 21.00 -13.54
CA GLN A 8 -13.26 22.16 -12.68
C GLN A 8 -12.04 21.85 -11.81
N ASP A 9 -11.28 22.90 -11.44
CA ASP A 9 -10.21 22.75 -10.46
C ASP A 9 -10.79 22.18 -9.16
N GLU A 10 -10.17 21.11 -8.67
CA GLU A 10 -10.63 20.37 -7.49
C GLU A 10 -9.51 20.33 -6.45
N MET A 11 -9.85 20.63 -5.19
CA MET A 11 -8.92 20.39 -4.08
C MET A 11 -8.89 18.89 -3.76
N ARG A 12 -7.71 18.29 -3.86
CA ARG A 12 -7.52 16.85 -3.66
C ARG A 12 -6.29 16.55 -2.82
N PRO A 13 -6.32 15.50 -1.97
CA PRO A 13 -5.11 14.97 -1.38
C PRO A 13 -4.27 14.30 -2.49
N ILE A 14 -3.00 14.68 -2.56
CA ILE A 14 -2.02 14.07 -3.46
C ILE A 14 -0.74 13.75 -2.69
N THR A 15 0.08 12.88 -3.25
CA THR A 15 1.49 12.76 -2.87
C THR A 15 2.35 13.19 -4.05
N ALA A 16 3.13 14.25 -3.86
CA ALA A 16 4.06 14.78 -4.84
C ALA A 16 5.44 14.12 -4.64
N LEU A 17 6.04 13.69 -5.76
CA LEU A 17 7.38 13.12 -5.84
C LEU A 17 8.23 14.01 -6.74
N PHE A 18 9.41 14.41 -6.24
CA PHE A 18 10.45 15.06 -7.02
C PHE A 18 11.72 14.21 -6.94
N ALA A 19 12.33 13.94 -8.08
CA ALA A 19 13.61 13.24 -8.16
C ALA A 19 14.54 13.97 -9.12
N ASP A 20 15.84 14.03 -8.80
CA ASP A 20 16.83 14.82 -9.52
C ASP A 20 18.20 14.15 -9.46
N ILE A 21 19.01 14.29 -10.53
CA ILE A 21 20.37 13.77 -10.61
C ILE A 21 21.31 14.70 -9.86
N VAL A 22 22.09 14.15 -8.94
CA VAL A 22 23.04 14.93 -8.14
C VAL A 22 24.22 15.38 -9.01
N GLY A 23 24.47 16.70 -9.01
CA GLY A 23 25.65 17.27 -9.68
C GLY A 23 25.61 17.23 -11.21
N SER A 24 24.46 17.03 -11.82
CA SER A 24 24.27 16.97 -13.29
C SER A 24 24.85 18.17 -14.05
N THR A 25 24.78 19.38 -13.47
CA THR A 25 25.37 20.59 -14.06
C THR A 25 26.86 20.45 -14.31
N GLY A 26 27.59 19.73 -13.46
CA GLY A 26 29.02 19.47 -13.61
C GLY A 26 29.34 18.41 -14.70
N LEU A 27 28.37 17.63 -15.16
CA LEU A 27 28.57 16.63 -16.21
C LEU A 27 28.97 17.29 -17.56
N GLY A 28 28.39 18.48 -17.83
CA GLY A 28 28.68 19.23 -19.05
C GLY A 28 30.14 19.77 -19.15
N GLU A 29 30.87 19.80 -18.02
CA GLU A 29 32.30 20.14 -18.02
C GLU A 29 33.19 18.96 -18.40
N ARG A 30 32.69 17.73 -18.30
CA ARG A 30 33.43 16.47 -18.50
C ARG A 30 33.02 15.71 -19.77
N LEU A 31 31.77 15.86 -20.19
CA LEU A 31 31.16 15.12 -21.30
C LEU A 31 30.69 16.06 -22.41
N GLY A 32 30.64 15.56 -23.63
CA GLY A 32 29.99 16.24 -24.73
C GLY A 32 28.46 16.33 -24.56
N PRO A 33 27.81 17.30 -25.23
CA PRO A 33 26.35 17.50 -25.10
C PRO A 33 25.53 16.25 -25.42
N ASP A 34 25.93 15.45 -26.40
CA ASP A 34 25.25 14.22 -26.80
C ASP A 34 25.39 13.12 -25.73
N GLU A 35 26.56 13.03 -25.09
CA GLU A 35 26.84 12.09 -24.02
C GLU A 35 26.04 12.45 -22.76
N VAL A 36 26.01 13.75 -22.39
CA VAL A 36 25.16 14.24 -21.27
C VAL A 36 23.70 13.91 -21.53
N LYS A 37 23.23 14.17 -22.77
CA LYS A 37 21.84 13.87 -23.14
C LYS A 37 21.54 12.37 -23.05
N ALA A 38 22.46 11.50 -23.50
CA ALA A 38 22.28 10.06 -23.43
C ALA A 38 22.25 9.57 -21.97
N LEU A 39 23.21 10.01 -21.15
CA LEU A 39 23.29 9.65 -19.74
C LEU A 39 22.08 10.12 -18.94
N VAL A 40 21.74 11.41 -19.02
CA VAL A 40 20.61 12.00 -18.31
C VAL A 40 19.29 11.40 -18.80
N GLY A 41 19.12 11.26 -20.13
CA GLY A 41 17.91 10.72 -20.73
C GLY A 41 17.62 9.29 -20.30
N GLU A 42 18.64 8.43 -20.22
CA GLU A 42 18.49 7.06 -19.72
C GLU A 42 18.11 7.03 -18.25
N CYS A 43 18.76 7.84 -17.41
CA CYS A 43 18.42 7.93 -15.98
C CYS A 43 16.98 8.41 -15.78
N VAL A 44 16.56 9.47 -16.46
CA VAL A 44 15.20 10.01 -16.41
C VAL A 44 14.19 8.97 -16.87
N THR A 45 14.50 8.20 -17.92
CA THR A 45 13.64 7.11 -18.40
C THR A 45 13.47 6.02 -17.34
N ARG A 46 14.53 5.61 -16.66
CA ARG A 46 14.50 4.63 -15.59
C ARG A 46 13.70 5.13 -14.38
N MET A 47 13.90 6.40 -13.98
CA MET A 47 13.13 7.03 -12.91
C MET A 47 11.63 7.09 -13.26
N SER A 48 11.29 7.45 -14.50
CA SER A 48 9.89 7.54 -14.96
C SER A 48 9.21 6.19 -14.91
N ARG A 49 9.86 5.12 -15.39
CA ARG A 49 9.32 3.76 -15.30
C ARG A 49 9.09 3.33 -13.86
N ALA A 50 10.01 3.68 -12.94
CA ALA A 50 9.84 3.39 -11.53
C ALA A 50 8.61 4.10 -10.92
N VAL A 51 8.28 5.31 -11.36
CA VAL A 51 7.05 6.00 -10.94
C VAL A 51 5.81 5.33 -11.53
N GLU A 52 5.82 5.03 -12.83
CA GLU A 52 4.70 4.42 -13.54
C GLU A 52 4.38 3.00 -13.02
N GLU A 53 5.40 2.23 -12.63
CA GLU A 53 5.28 0.90 -12.02
C GLU A 53 4.37 0.93 -10.77
N PHE A 54 4.41 2.03 -10.00
CA PHE A 54 3.60 2.23 -8.81
C PHE A 54 2.35 3.10 -9.05
N GLY A 55 1.97 3.34 -10.30
CA GLY A 55 0.77 4.07 -10.68
C GLY A 55 0.86 5.58 -10.48
N GLY A 56 2.06 6.13 -10.35
CA GLY A 56 2.29 7.56 -10.36
C GLY A 56 2.21 8.14 -11.78
N VAL A 57 1.84 9.40 -11.88
CA VAL A 57 1.74 10.13 -13.15
C VAL A 57 2.87 11.14 -13.25
N ILE A 58 3.71 11.00 -14.30
CA ILE A 58 4.75 11.99 -14.59
C ILE A 58 4.08 13.28 -15.05
N GLN A 59 4.32 14.35 -14.29
CA GLN A 59 3.78 15.67 -14.56
C GLN A 59 4.70 16.51 -15.44
N ALA A 60 5.97 16.50 -15.14
CA ALA A 60 6.95 17.31 -15.85
C ALA A 60 8.36 16.69 -15.78
N PHE A 61 9.11 16.93 -16.83
CA PHE A 61 10.55 16.73 -16.86
C PHE A 61 11.23 18.07 -16.57
N MET A 62 12.09 18.12 -15.57
CA MET A 62 12.74 19.35 -15.11
C MET A 62 14.25 19.29 -15.39
N GLY A 63 14.60 19.21 -16.68
CA GLY A 63 15.98 19.07 -17.13
C GLY A 63 16.50 17.66 -16.87
N ASP A 64 17.14 17.46 -15.74
CA ASP A 64 17.74 16.21 -15.26
C ASP A 64 16.92 15.51 -14.16
N GLY A 65 15.74 16.03 -13.88
CA GLY A 65 14.82 15.52 -12.87
C GLY A 65 13.40 15.28 -13.38
N ILE A 66 12.60 14.67 -12.53
CA ILE A 66 11.17 14.43 -12.75
C ILE A 66 10.33 14.98 -11.60
N CYS A 67 9.12 15.43 -11.97
CA CYS A 67 8.03 15.70 -11.04
C CYS A 67 6.89 14.73 -11.33
N ALA A 68 6.39 14.05 -10.31
CA ALA A 68 5.30 13.10 -10.45
C ALA A 68 4.29 13.26 -9.32
N TYR A 69 3.04 12.84 -9.59
CA TYR A 69 1.97 12.85 -8.62
C TYR A 69 1.33 11.47 -8.48
N PHE A 70 0.96 11.15 -7.24
CA PHE A 70 0.09 10.05 -6.87
C PHE A 70 -1.21 10.64 -6.32
N GLY A 71 -2.35 10.03 -6.64
CA GLY A 71 -3.68 10.58 -6.32
C GLY A 71 -4.32 11.35 -7.47
N VAL A 72 -3.76 11.25 -8.70
CA VAL A 72 -4.23 11.91 -9.92
C VAL A 72 -4.14 10.91 -11.08
N PRO A 73 -5.16 10.72 -11.92
CA PRO A 73 -6.48 11.39 -11.92
C PRO A 73 -7.45 10.85 -10.86
N ALA A 74 -7.16 9.70 -10.25
CA ALA A 74 -7.94 9.09 -9.17
C ALA A 74 -7.08 8.97 -7.91
N ALA A 75 -7.66 9.24 -6.74
CA ALA A 75 -7.00 9.03 -5.47
C ALA A 75 -7.10 7.56 -5.04
N HIS A 76 -6.05 7.09 -4.39
CA HIS A 76 -6.01 5.78 -3.74
C HIS A 76 -5.60 5.97 -2.28
N GLU A 77 -6.08 5.08 -1.43
CA GLU A 77 -5.79 5.14 0.01
C GLU A 77 -4.30 4.99 0.32
N ASP A 78 -3.60 4.27 -0.55
CA ASP A 78 -2.18 3.92 -0.46
C ASP A 78 -1.26 4.81 -1.32
N ASP A 79 -1.73 5.94 -1.83
CA ASP A 79 -0.91 6.86 -2.64
C ASP A 79 0.42 7.27 -1.98
N PRO A 80 0.50 7.55 -0.65
CA PRO A 80 1.77 7.81 0.02
C PRO A 80 2.70 6.60 0.03
N GLU A 81 2.17 5.38 0.18
CA GLU A 81 2.95 4.15 0.13
C GLU A 81 3.46 3.87 -1.27
N ARG A 82 2.62 4.03 -2.29
CA ARG A 82 3.00 3.94 -3.70
C ARG A 82 4.15 4.89 -4.03
N ALA A 83 4.05 6.15 -3.60
CA ALA A 83 5.10 7.14 -3.79
C ALA A 83 6.40 6.76 -3.07
N ALA A 84 6.31 6.22 -1.85
CA ALA A 84 7.46 5.76 -1.09
C ALA A 84 8.17 4.58 -1.77
N ARG A 85 7.42 3.60 -2.26
CA ARG A 85 7.96 2.45 -3.00
C ARG A 85 8.58 2.88 -4.34
N ALA A 86 7.92 3.79 -5.07
CA ALA A 86 8.48 4.38 -6.27
C ALA A 86 9.81 5.11 -6.01
N ALA A 87 9.89 5.86 -4.91
CA ALA A 87 11.12 6.55 -4.51
C ALA A 87 12.25 5.56 -4.18
N LEU A 88 11.97 4.49 -3.44
CA LEU A 88 12.93 3.42 -3.17
C LEU A 88 13.39 2.74 -4.45
N ARG A 89 12.46 2.47 -5.38
CA ARG A 89 12.76 1.91 -6.70
C ARG A 89 13.65 2.84 -7.52
N ILE A 90 13.39 4.15 -7.49
CA ILE A 90 14.25 5.17 -8.15
C ILE A 90 15.67 5.10 -7.60
N ILE A 91 15.86 5.08 -6.27
CA ILE A 91 17.20 4.97 -5.66
C ILE A 91 17.88 3.67 -6.09
N GLY A 92 17.16 2.54 -6.08
CA GLY A 92 17.72 1.24 -6.49
C GLY A 92 18.15 1.19 -7.95
N VAL A 93 17.31 1.68 -8.89
CA VAL A 93 17.66 1.69 -10.32
C VAL A 93 18.79 2.68 -10.62
N ALA A 94 18.87 3.81 -9.90
CA ALA A 94 19.95 4.77 -10.04
C ALA A 94 21.28 4.20 -9.52
N ALA A 95 21.27 3.48 -8.40
CA ALA A 95 22.45 2.80 -7.87
C ALA A 95 22.97 1.72 -8.85
N GLY A 96 22.06 0.94 -9.45
CA GLY A 96 22.42 -0.01 -10.51
C GLY A 96 23.02 0.69 -11.74
N TYR A 97 22.43 1.81 -12.15
CA TYR A 97 22.90 2.60 -13.29
C TYR A 97 24.25 3.28 -13.04
N ALA A 98 24.58 3.62 -11.80
CA ALA A 98 25.85 4.23 -11.44
C ALA A 98 27.06 3.39 -11.89
N GLY A 99 26.98 2.06 -11.77
CA GLY A 99 28.03 1.16 -12.27
C GLY A 99 28.19 1.18 -13.80
N GLU A 100 27.07 1.31 -14.53
CA GLU A 100 27.11 1.46 -16.00
C GLU A 100 27.72 2.82 -16.40
N VAL A 101 27.37 3.88 -15.67
CA VAL A 101 27.90 5.25 -15.87
C VAL A 101 29.39 5.29 -15.60
N GLU A 102 29.87 4.67 -14.53
CA GLU A 102 31.29 4.58 -14.23
C GLU A 102 32.05 3.80 -15.31
N ALA A 103 31.50 2.66 -15.74
CA ALA A 103 32.13 1.84 -16.78
C ALA A 103 32.18 2.54 -18.17
N ALA A 104 31.12 3.29 -18.53
CA ALA A 104 31.02 3.90 -19.86
C ALA A 104 31.72 5.26 -19.94
N TRP A 105 31.69 6.07 -18.88
CA TRP A 105 32.16 7.46 -18.89
C TRP A 105 33.20 7.81 -17.80
N GLY A 106 33.54 6.86 -16.91
CA GLY A 106 34.48 7.10 -15.81
C GLY A 106 33.97 8.11 -14.77
N ILE A 107 32.67 8.21 -14.62
CA ILE A 107 32.01 9.11 -13.64
C ILE A 107 31.70 8.32 -12.39
N GLU A 108 32.45 8.57 -11.33
CA GLU A 108 32.24 7.99 -10.01
C GLU A 108 31.19 8.77 -9.23
N GLY A 109 30.46 8.08 -8.35
CA GLY A 109 29.53 8.69 -7.38
C GLY A 109 28.23 9.23 -8.02
N PHE A 110 27.84 8.73 -9.21
CA PHE A 110 26.56 9.07 -9.83
C PHE A 110 25.41 8.66 -8.91
N ASN A 111 24.52 9.61 -8.60
CA ASN A 111 23.41 9.40 -7.67
C ASN A 111 22.23 10.28 -8.02
N VAL A 112 21.06 9.93 -7.45
CA VAL A 112 19.85 10.73 -7.45
C VAL A 112 19.42 11.06 -6.03
N ARG A 113 18.54 12.01 -5.86
CA ARG A 113 17.90 12.35 -4.59
C ARG A 113 16.41 12.54 -4.80
N VAL A 114 15.61 12.15 -3.83
CA VAL A 114 14.15 12.16 -3.95
C VAL A 114 13.52 12.91 -2.78
N GLY A 115 12.47 13.66 -3.07
CA GLY A 115 11.65 14.34 -2.07
C GLY A 115 10.18 13.96 -2.23
N LEU A 116 9.50 13.60 -1.13
CA LEU A 116 8.10 13.26 -1.09
C LEU A 116 7.35 14.16 -0.12
N ASN A 117 6.16 14.60 -0.49
CA ASN A 117 5.25 15.23 0.46
C ASN A 117 3.80 14.97 0.09
N SER A 118 2.97 14.66 1.08
CA SER A 118 1.54 14.41 0.92
C SER A 118 0.73 15.53 1.56
N GLY A 119 -0.35 15.92 0.90
CA GLY A 119 -1.24 16.95 1.39
C GLY A 119 -2.22 17.44 0.32
N PRO A 120 -3.08 18.42 0.64
CA PRO A 120 -4.03 18.98 -0.31
C PRO A 120 -3.32 19.78 -1.41
N ALA A 121 -3.83 19.66 -2.64
CA ALA A 121 -3.43 20.47 -3.78
C ALA A 121 -4.63 20.79 -4.66
N ALA A 122 -4.60 21.95 -5.32
CA ALA A 122 -5.56 22.29 -6.36
C ALA A 122 -5.14 21.56 -7.64
N VAL A 123 -5.93 20.56 -8.04
CA VAL A 123 -5.71 19.77 -9.24
C VAL A 123 -6.63 20.27 -10.34
N GLY A 124 -6.08 20.63 -11.48
CA GLY A 124 -6.83 21.14 -12.62
C GLY A 124 -6.09 20.93 -13.93
N LEU A 125 -6.77 21.16 -15.05
CA LEU A 125 -6.17 21.13 -16.37
C LEU A 125 -5.64 22.52 -16.73
N VAL A 126 -4.35 22.63 -17.00
CA VAL A 126 -3.70 23.86 -17.46
C VAL A 126 -3.17 23.65 -18.88
N GLY A 127 -3.51 24.57 -19.79
CA GLY A 127 -3.12 24.53 -21.20
C GLY A 127 -4.31 24.63 -22.16
N GLY A 128 -4.03 24.63 -23.47
CA GLY A 128 -5.02 24.61 -24.54
C GLY A 128 -5.35 23.21 -25.04
N GLU A 129 -5.07 22.93 -26.35
CA GLU A 129 -5.33 21.62 -26.96
C GLU A 129 -4.50 20.50 -26.32
N ASP A 130 -3.29 20.79 -25.80
CA ASP A 130 -2.43 19.87 -25.03
C ASP A 130 -2.52 20.16 -23.52
N SER A 131 -3.73 20.11 -22.95
CA SER A 131 -3.91 20.36 -21.53
C SER A 131 -3.25 19.29 -20.66
N GLN A 132 -2.45 19.75 -19.67
CA GLN A 132 -1.81 18.87 -18.68
C GLN A 132 -2.51 19.02 -17.32
N THR A 133 -2.65 17.92 -16.61
CA THR A 133 -3.13 17.94 -15.22
C THR A 133 -2.03 18.51 -14.34
N VAL A 134 -2.27 19.64 -13.71
CA VAL A 134 -1.32 20.32 -12.82
C VAL A 134 -1.88 20.31 -11.40
N ALA A 135 -1.04 19.99 -10.43
CA ALA A 135 -1.37 20.13 -9.01
C ALA A 135 -0.58 21.31 -8.43
N LEU A 136 -1.31 22.33 -8.00
CA LEU A 136 -0.74 23.55 -7.43
C LEU A 136 -1.02 23.60 -5.92
N GLY A 137 0.01 23.93 -5.14
CA GLY A 137 -0.15 24.12 -3.70
C GLY A 137 1.17 24.02 -2.93
N ASP A 138 1.07 24.21 -1.61
CA ASP A 138 2.20 24.08 -0.69
C ASP A 138 2.79 22.66 -0.71
N THR A 139 1.94 21.65 -0.94
CA THR A 139 2.30 20.23 -1.00
C THR A 139 3.42 19.96 -2.00
N THR A 140 3.30 20.47 -3.22
CA THR A 140 4.29 20.30 -4.29
C THR A 140 5.57 21.08 -4.03
N ASN A 141 5.45 22.30 -3.51
CA ASN A 141 6.60 23.14 -3.16
C ASN A 141 7.44 22.52 -2.05
N VAL A 142 6.81 21.93 -1.04
CA VAL A 142 7.50 21.22 0.06
C VAL A 142 8.24 20.00 -0.49
N ALA A 143 7.61 19.18 -1.33
CA ALA A 143 8.26 18.01 -1.93
C ALA A 143 9.53 18.37 -2.72
N ALA A 144 9.47 19.43 -3.55
CA ALA A 144 10.63 19.93 -4.29
C ALA A 144 11.77 20.40 -3.37
N ARG A 145 11.46 21.01 -2.21
CA ARG A 145 12.46 21.45 -1.23
C ARG A 145 13.05 20.29 -0.46
N LEU A 146 12.25 19.30 -0.11
CA LEU A 146 12.72 18.07 0.51
C LEU A 146 13.68 17.32 -0.40
N GLN A 147 13.37 17.24 -1.70
CA GLN A 147 14.29 16.69 -2.70
C GLN A 147 15.63 17.43 -2.68
N SER A 148 15.62 18.77 -2.67
CA SER A 148 16.86 19.56 -2.65
C SER A 148 17.66 19.43 -1.34
N ALA A 149 17.00 19.09 -0.23
CA ALA A 149 17.59 18.89 1.10
C ALA A 149 18.06 17.44 1.33
N ALA A 150 17.62 16.50 0.51
CA ALA A 150 18.01 15.10 0.64
C ALA A 150 19.50 14.91 0.29
N ASP A 151 20.17 14.05 1.03
CA ASP A 151 21.53 13.60 0.71
C ASP A 151 21.54 12.81 -0.60
N PRO A 152 22.68 12.77 -1.34
CA PRO A 152 22.83 11.90 -2.50
C PRO A 152 22.49 10.44 -2.18
N GLY A 153 21.65 9.81 -3.01
CA GLY A 153 21.20 8.44 -2.80
C GLY A 153 20.16 8.27 -1.68
N SER A 154 19.51 9.35 -1.25
CA SER A 154 18.52 9.29 -0.17
C SER A 154 17.17 9.90 -0.53
N ILE A 155 16.18 9.62 0.32
CA ILE A 155 14.79 10.05 0.17
C ILE A 155 14.39 10.87 1.40
N ALA A 156 14.04 12.14 1.20
CA ALA A 156 13.50 13.00 2.25
C ALA A 156 11.97 13.09 2.14
N ILE A 157 11.27 12.88 3.23
CA ILE A 157 9.81 12.91 3.27
C ILE A 157 9.29 13.95 4.24
N GLY A 158 8.17 14.58 3.88
CA GLY A 158 7.49 15.55 4.72
C GLY A 158 6.58 14.89 5.77
N PRO A 159 6.11 15.67 6.77
CA PRO A 159 5.34 15.13 7.88
C PRO A 159 4.03 14.47 7.45
N GLY A 160 3.35 15.02 6.42
CA GLY A 160 2.12 14.43 5.89
C GLY A 160 2.31 13.06 5.25
N THR A 161 3.48 12.78 4.67
CA THR A 161 3.85 11.46 4.16
C THR A 161 4.31 10.56 5.30
N ALA A 162 5.17 11.07 6.19
CA ALA A 162 5.72 10.30 7.31
C ALA A 162 4.63 9.68 8.19
N ALA A 163 3.61 10.47 8.56
CA ALA A 163 2.49 10.00 9.37
C ALA A 163 1.71 8.82 8.76
N ARG A 164 1.74 8.68 7.42
CA ARG A 164 1.05 7.61 6.69
C ARG A 164 1.92 6.38 6.44
N LEU A 165 3.23 6.49 6.66
CA LEU A 165 4.20 5.43 6.41
C LEU A 165 4.78 4.80 7.68
N ASP A 166 4.58 5.41 8.85
CA ASP A 166 5.29 5.11 10.11
C ASP A 166 5.18 3.65 10.56
N GLU A 167 4.08 2.98 10.28
CA GLU A 167 3.89 1.57 10.65
C GLU A 167 4.56 0.59 9.68
N ARG A 168 4.60 0.93 8.40
CA ARG A 168 5.05 0.04 7.31
C ARG A 168 6.48 0.27 6.87
N PHE A 169 7.07 1.41 7.21
CA PHE A 169 8.41 1.80 6.77
C PHE A 169 9.30 2.21 7.95
N VAL A 170 10.60 2.06 7.76
CA VAL A 170 11.61 2.58 8.67
C VAL A 170 11.90 4.03 8.28
N LEU A 171 11.65 4.95 9.23
CA LEU A 171 11.85 6.37 9.06
C LEU A 171 12.88 6.85 10.07
N GLU A 172 13.83 7.69 9.63
CA GLU A 172 14.83 8.34 10.48
C GLU A 172 14.63 9.85 10.48
N PRO A 173 14.69 10.54 11.64
CA PRO A 173 14.57 11.99 11.68
C PRO A 173 15.68 12.69 10.89
N LEU A 174 15.31 13.59 9.95
CA LEU A 174 16.25 14.52 9.30
C LEU A 174 16.31 15.88 9.98
N GLY A 175 15.32 16.20 10.84
CA GLY A 175 15.21 17.49 11.49
C GLY A 175 14.43 18.52 10.68
N GLU A 176 14.68 19.79 10.98
CA GLU A 176 13.96 20.92 10.37
C GLU A 176 14.57 21.36 9.05
N VAL A 177 13.76 21.36 7.99
CA VAL A 177 14.12 21.84 6.65
C VAL A 177 13.45 23.18 6.39
N ALA A 178 14.25 24.20 6.05
CA ALA A 178 13.74 25.52 5.70
C ALA A 178 13.05 25.49 4.33
N VAL A 179 11.78 25.89 4.26
CA VAL A 179 11.00 25.99 3.04
C VAL A 179 10.74 27.45 2.72
N LYS A 180 11.25 27.93 1.58
CA LYS A 180 11.07 29.32 1.14
C LYS A 180 9.59 29.60 0.88
N GLY A 181 9.06 30.65 1.50
CA GLY A 181 7.66 31.08 1.34
C GLY A 181 6.72 30.57 2.44
N ARG A 182 7.23 29.78 3.41
CA ARG A 182 6.47 29.31 4.56
C ARG A 182 6.94 30.02 5.85
N ALA A 183 6.02 30.21 6.79
CA ALA A 183 6.32 30.93 8.05
C ALA A 183 7.18 30.13 9.04
N GLY A 184 7.41 28.83 8.79
CA GLY A 184 8.23 27.96 9.65
C GLY A 184 8.87 26.81 8.89
N PRO A 185 9.90 26.16 9.47
CA PRO A 185 10.54 24.99 8.89
C PRO A 185 9.57 23.80 8.86
N VAL A 186 9.87 22.83 7.99
CA VAL A 186 9.16 21.56 7.91
C VAL A 186 10.00 20.48 8.58
N VAL A 187 9.41 19.73 9.51
CA VAL A 187 10.06 18.57 10.11
C VAL A 187 10.10 17.45 9.08
N ALA A 188 11.30 17.07 8.67
CA ALA A 188 11.51 16.04 7.66
C ALA A 188 12.03 14.74 8.26
N SER A 189 11.73 13.63 7.59
CA SER A 189 12.28 12.31 7.89
C SER A 189 12.97 11.73 6.65
N ARG A 190 13.95 10.85 6.87
CA ARG A 190 14.55 10.03 5.81
C ARG A 190 13.79 8.71 5.73
N LEU A 191 13.35 8.34 4.53
CA LEU A 191 12.80 7.02 4.25
C LEU A 191 13.98 6.06 4.01
N VAL A 192 14.08 5.03 4.87
CA VAL A 192 15.16 4.02 4.80
C VAL A 192 14.73 2.83 3.95
N GLY A 193 13.55 2.30 4.20
CA GLY A 193 13.02 1.14 3.49
C GLY A 193 11.76 0.58 4.16
N PRO A 194 11.18 -0.49 3.60
CA PRO A 194 10.07 -1.19 4.24
C PRO A 194 10.51 -1.70 5.62
N ARG A 195 9.59 -1.68 6.59
CA ARG A 195 9.85 -2.27 7.90
C ARG A 195 9.82 -3.80 7.78
N PRO A 196 10.83 -4.50 8.28
CA PRO A 196 10.77 -5.97 8.33
C PRO A 196 9.53 -6.43 9.10
N VAL A 197 8.80 -7.38 8.54
CA VAL A 197 7.56 -7.92 9.14
C VAL A 197 7.79 -8.50 10.55
N THR A 198 9.04 -8.81 10.91
CA THR A 198 9.46 -9.29 12.23
C THR A 198 9.45 -8.21 13.32
N GLU A 199 9.42 -6.94 12.97
CA GLU A 199 9.58 -5.82 13.90
C GLU A 199 8.31 -4.98 14.11
N ALA A 200 7.15 -5.44 13.66
CA ALA A 200 5.93 -4.67 13.82
C ALA A 200 5.52 -4.55 15.31
N PRO A 201 5.84 -3.45 16.00
CA PRO A 201 5.26 -3.20 17.30
C PRO A 201 3.89 -2.58 17.07
N SER A 202 2.84 -3.35 17.16
CA SER A 202 1.56 -2.73 17.41
C SER A 202 1.60 -2.17 18.83
N ARG A 203 1.77 -0.88 18.96
CA ARG A 203 1.75 -0.16 20.23
C ARG A 203 0.33 0.06 20.74
N THR A 204 -0.67 -0.10 19.87
CA THR A 204 -2.07 0.10 20.22
C THR A 204 -2.61 -1.16 20.86
N PRO A 205 -3.21 -1.10 22.05
CA PRO A 205 -3.88 -2.26 22.68
C PRO A 205 -5.00 -2.78 21.79
N LEU A 206 -5.20 -4.10 21.79
CA LEU A 206 -6.35 -4.70 21.13
C LEU A 206 -7.53 -4.67 22.10
N VAL A 207 -8.56 -3.90 21.77
CA VAL A 207 -9.73 -3.70 22.63
C VAL A 207 -10.99 -4.18 21.91
N GLY A 208 -11.87 -4.87 22.64
CA GLY A 208 -13.19 -5.27 22.12
C GLY A 208 -13.17 -6.35 21.04
N ARG A 209 -12.11 -7.17 20.99
CA ARG A 209 -11.90 -8.27 20.02
C ARG A 209 -11.67 -9.63 20.71
N ASP A 210 -12.17 -9.80 21.93
CA ASP A 210 -11.94 -11.03 22.71
C ASP A 210 -12.51 -12.28 22.03
N GLY A 211 -13.66 -12.15 21.36
CA GLY A 211 -14.28 -13.22 20.60
C GLY A 211 -13.48 -13.63 19.38
N GLU A 212 -12.98 -12.65 18.65
CA GLU A 212 -12.12 -12.86 17.50
C GLU A 212 -10.77 -13.47 17.91
N LEU A 213 -10.16 -12.99 19.00
CA LEU A 213 -8.93 -13.56 19.56
C LEU A 213 -9.11 -15.04 19.94
N ALA A 214 -10.17 -15.39 20.64
CA ALA A 214 -10.44 -16.79 21.03
C ALA A 214 -10.55 -17.70 19.79
N ARG A 215 -11.10 -17.20 18.68
CA ARG A 215 -11.17 -17.95 17.42
C ARG A 215 -9.80 -18.09 16.77
N LEU A 216 -8.95 -17.05 16.80
CA LEU A 216 -7.55 -17.15 16.32
C LEU A 216 -6.74 -18.14 17.15
N GLU A 217 -6.91 -18.17 18.48
CA GLU A 217 -6.28 -19.15 19.37
C GLU A 217 -6.69 -20.58 19.02
N ALA A 218 -8.00 -20.81 18.81
CA ALA A 218 -8.53 -22.12 18.41
C ALA A 218 -7.96 -22.54 17.05
N ALA A 219 -7.94 -21.64 16.06
CA ALA A 219 -7.40 -21.85 14.74
C ALA A 219 -5.90 -22.24 14.79
N THR A 220 -5.13 -21.52 15.61
CA THR A 220 -3.70 -21.81 15.82
C THR A 220 -3.49 -23.16 16.50
N GLY A 221 -4.35 -23.51 17.46
CA GLY A 221 -4.34 -24.83 18.11
C GLY A 221 -4.61 -25.98 17.14
N ASP A 222 -5.57 -25.78 16.24
CA ASP A 222 -5.90 -26.74 15.19
C ASP A 222 -4.73 -26.94 14.21
N LEU A 223 -4.10 -25.84 13.77
CA LEU A 223 -2.92 -25.90 12.91
C LEU A 223 -1.77 -26.68 13.56
N ARG A 224 -1.49 -26.42 14.84
CA ARG A 224 -0.46 -27.15 15.61
C ARG A 224 -0.78 -28.64 15.77
N SER A 225 -2.06 -28.99 15.77
CA SER A 225 -2.48 -30.41 15.79
C SER A 225 -2.38 -31.12 14.43
N GLY A 226 -1.86 -30.42 13.40
CA GLY A 226 -1.71 -30.93 12.05
C GLY A 226 -2.92 -30.68 11.14
N ARG A 227 -3.92 -29.93 11.59
CA ARG A 227 -5.13 -29.60 10.79
C ARG A 227 -4.93 -28.31 10.01
N GLY A 228 -4.92 -28.41 8.69
CA GLY A 228 -4.91 -27.26 7.83
C GLY A 228 -6.27 -26.57 7.76
N GLN A 229 -6.29 -25.27 7.46
CA GLN A 229 -7.52 -24.47 7.38
C GLN A 229 -7.34 -23.19 6.55
N VAL A 230 -8.45 -22.55 6.23
CA VAL A 230 -8.52 -21.24 5.59
C VAL A 230 -9.15 -20.28 6.59
N LEU A 231 -8.43 -19.25 7.00
CA LEU A 231 -8.94 -18.18 7.85
C LEU A 231 -9.20 -16.94 6.99
N LEU A 232 -10.45 -16.50 6.93
CA LEU A 232 -10.86 -15.32 6.17
C LEU A 232 -11.18 -14.18 7.13
N LEU A 233 -10.34 -13.14 7.15
CA LEU A 233 -10.56 -11.90 7.88
C LEU A 233 -11.30 -10.92 6.95
N VAL A 234 -12.58 -10.70 7.20
CA VAL A 234 -13.43 -9.89 6.31
C VAL A 234 -13.86 -8.62 7.04
N GLY A 235 -13.58 -7.47 6.46
CA GLY A 235 -13.98 -6.18 7.05
C GLY A 235 -13.53 -5.00 6.20
N ASP A 236 -14.14 -3.85 6.43
CA ASP A 236 -13.83 -2.61 5.73
C ASP A 236 -12.44 -2.06 6.07
N ALA A 237 -12.05 -0.98 5.39
CA ALA A 237 -10.82 -0.28 5.67
C ALA A 237 -10.79 0.23 7.12
N GLY A 238 -9.65 0.05 7.80
CA GLY A 238 -9.45 0.57 9.15
C GLY A 238 -10.06 -0.27 10.29
N LEU A 239 -10.77 -1.38 10.00
CA LEU A 239 -11.37 -2.25 11.02
C LEU A 239 -10.40 -3.21 11.71
N GLY A 240 -9.10 -3.14 11.37
CA GLY A 240 -8.06 -3.88 12.07
C GLY A 240 -7.73 -5.26 11.50
N LYS A 241 -7.98 -5.54 10.20
CA LYS A 241 -7.63 -6.82 9.55
C LYS A 241 -6.15 -7.17 9.69
N THR A 242 -5.27 -6.24 9.30
CA THR A 242 -3.82 -6.39 9.43
C THR A 242 -3.41 -6.59 10.89
N ARG A 243 -4.09 -5.92 11.83
CA ARG A 243 -3.86 -6.11 13.25
C ARG A 243 -4.19 -7.55 13.68
N MET A 244 -5.28 -8.12 13.21
CA MET A 244 -5.65 -9.52 13.50
C MET A 244 -4.63 -10.51 12.92
N LEU A 245 -4.03 -10.23 11.74
CA LEU A 245 -2.91 -11.01 11.21
C LEU A 245 -1.68 -10.94 12.14
N THR A 246 -1.38 -9.76 12.68
CA THR A 246 -0.28 -9.57 13.65
C THR A 246 -0.51 -10.36 14.94
N GLU A 247 -1.75 -10.37 15.48
CA GLU A 247 -2.09 -11.17 16.64
C GLU A 247 -1.99 -12.68 16.35
N LEU A 248 -2.52 -13.12 15.20
CA LEU A 248 -2.39 -14.52 14.76
C LEU A 248 -0.92 -14.96 14.68
N ARG A 249 -0.05 -14.10 14.16
CA ARG A 249 1.38 -14.34 14.12
C ARG A 249 1.98 -14.51 15.52
N SER A 250 1.61 -13.61 16.44
CA SER A 250 2.06 -13.68 17.83
C SER A 250 1.62 -14.98 18.51
N LEU A 251 0.39 -15.43 18.26
CA LEU A 251 -0.14 -16.70 18.75
C LEU A 251 0.59 -17.90 18.14
N GLY A 252 1.05 -17.83 16.88
CA GLY A 252 1.83 -18.86 16.21
C GLY A 252 3.19 -19.12 16.87
N GLY A 253 3.83 -18.06 17.36
CA GLY A 253 5.13 -18.14 18.02
C GLY A 253 6.22 -18.78 17.14
N GLU A 254 7.23 -19.39 17.78
CA GLU A 254 8.36 -20.02 17.08
C GLU A 254 8.00 -21.41 16.50
N ASP A 255 6.89 -22.01 16.91
CA ASP A 255 6.48 -23.35 16.50
C ASP A 255 5.84 -23.40 15.11
N VAL A 256 5.48 -22.25 14.57
CA VAL A 256 4.82 -22.10 13.28
C VAL A 256 5.71 -21.29 12.33
N THR A 257 5.87 -21.79 11.10
CA THR A 257 6.50 -21.00 10.04
C THR A 257 5.49 -19.97 9.55
N TRP A 258 5.84 -18.69 9.68
CA TRP A 258 5.01 -17.57 9.22
C TRP A 258 5.62 -16.93 7.98
N LEU A 259 4.86 -16.89 6.90
CA LEU A 259 5.19 -16.14 5.69
C LEU A 259 4.02 -15.23 5.34
N GLU A 260 4.33 -13.98 5.01
CA GLU A 260 3.34 -12.94 4.76
C GLU A 260 3.63 -12.21 3.46
N GLY A 261 2.59 -11.97 2.67
CA GLY A 261 2.63 -11.21 1.43
C GLY A 261 1.45 -10.24 1.36
N LEU A 262 1.68 -9.09 0.75
CA LEU A 262 0.71 -8.01 0.62
C LEU A 262 0.25 -7.88 -0.84
N CYS A 263 -1.07 -7.83 -1.05
CA CYS A 263 -1.62 -7.38 -2.32
C CYS A 263 -1.70 -5.85 -2.32
N VAL A 264 -1.20 -5.24 -3.39
CA VAL A 264 -1.16 -3.78 -3.52
C VAL A 264 -2.08 -3.32 -4.64
N SER A 265 -2.72 -2.18 -4.47
CA SER A 265 -3.72 -1.66 -5.40
C SER A 265 -3.16 -1.31 -6.79
N TYR A 266 -1.85 -1.09 -6.89
CA TYR A 266 -1.10 -0.83 -8.13
C TYR A 266 -0.46 -2.10 -8.73
N GLY A 267 -0.60 -3.24 -8.06
CA GLY A 267 0.02 -4.52 -8.44
C GLY A 267 -0.66 -5.26 -9.60
N ALA A 268 -1.69 -4.68 -10.22
CA ALA A 268 -2.37 -5.30 -11.38
C ALA A 268 -1.44 -5.61 -12.57
N GLY A 269 -0.20 -5.07 -12.58
CA GLY A 269 0.87 -5.37 -13.53
C GLY A 269 1.95 -6.34 -13.01
N SER A 270 1.89 -6.79 -11.75
CA SER A 270 2.87 -7.71 -11.14
C SER A 270 2.20 -9.03 -10.73
N PRO A 271 2.07 -9.99 -11.66
CA PRO A 271 1.46 -11.28 -11.37
C PRO A 271 2.16 -11.98 -10.19
N TYR A 272 1.36 -12.62 -9.33
CA TYR A 272 1.86 -13.35 -8.16
C TYR A 272 2.58 -12.52 -7.10
N GLY A 273 2.41 -11.18 -7.07
CA GLY A 273 3.13 -10.27 -6.18
C GLY A 273 3.28 -10.76 -4.73
N PRO A 274 2.20 -11.04 -3.97
CA PRO A 274 2.31 -11.53 -2.60
C PRO A 274 3.08 -12.85 -2.49
N PHE A 275 2.98 -13.75 -3.46
CA PHE A 275 3.70 -15.02 -3.46
C PHE A 275 5.20 -14.85 -3.70
N VAL A 276 5.59 -13.85 -4.47
CA VAL A 276 7.01 -13.44 -4.61
C VAL A 276 7.55 -12.96 -3.27
N GLU A 277 6.77 -12.18 -2.51
CA GLU A 277 7.15 -11.72 -1.17
C GLU A 277 7.30 -12.89 -0.19
N LEU A 278 6.39 -13.88 -0.23
CA LEU A 278 6.51 -15.11 0.56
C LEU A 278 7.83 -15.84 0.29
N LEU A 279 8.19 -16.01 -1.00
CA LEU A 279 9.44 -16.65 -1.39
C LEU A 279 10.67 -15.84 -0.95
N ARG A 280 10.65 -14.53 -1.12
CA ARG A 280 11.75 -13.64 -0.68
C ARG A 280 11.96 -13.71 0.82
N THR A 281 10.88 -13.62 1.58
CA THR A 281 10.91 -13.76 3.05
C THR A 281 11.48 -15.11 3.47
N TRP A 282 11.03 -16.20 2.84
CA TRP A 282 11.57 -17.53 3.10
C TRP A 282 13.05 -17.63 2.78
N LEU A 283 13.53 -17.02 1.68
CA LEU A 283 14.93 -17.00 1.29
C LEU A 283 15.79 -16.06 2.17
N GLY A 284 15.18 -15.11 2.87
CA GLY A 284 15.89 -14.04 3.54
C GLY A 284 16.65 -13.17 2.53
N VAL A 285 15.95 -12.72 1.49
CA VAL A 285 16.46 -11.84 0.43
C VAL A 285 15.57 -10.62 0.29
N GLU A 286 16.19 -9.51 -0.06
CA GLU A 286 15.50 -8.25 -0.35
C GLU A 286 15.43 -8.00 -1.87
N GLU A 287 14.62 -7.04 -2.28
CA GLU A 287 14.47 -6.68 -3.70
C GLU A 287 15.79 -6.14 -4.30
N ALA A 288 16.61 -5.49 -3.48
CA ALA A 288 17.89 -4.93 -3.87
C ALA A 288 19.04 -5.95 -3.93
N ASP A 289 18.82 -7.19 -3.47
CA ASP A 289 19.87 -8.22 -3.47
C ASP A 289 20.29 -8.59 -4.90
N ALA A 290 21.59 -8.79 -5.07
CA ALA A 290 22.14 -9.20 -6.37
C ALA A 290 21.55 -10.54 -6.83
N GLU A 291 21.13 -10.63 -8.08
CA GLU A 291 20.50 -11.84 -8.68
C GLU A 291 21.30 -13.12 -8.40
N LEU A 292 22.63 -13.08 -8.45
CA LEU A 292 23.50 -14.21 -8.15
C LEU A 292 23.33 -14.70 -6.70
N ALA A 293 23.18 -13.78 -5.75
CA ALA A 293 22.96 -14.11 -4.35
C ALA A 293 21.58 -14.78 -4.15
N VAL A 294 20.54 -14.22 -4.77
CA VAL A 294 19.18 -14.78 -4.74
C VAL A 294 19.15 -16.18 -5.34
N ARG A 295 19.77 -16.37 -6.52
CA ARG A 295 19.87 -17.67 -7.20
C ARG A 295 20.62 -18.71 -6.35
N THR A 296 21.71 -18.32 -5.71
CA THR A 296 22.51 -19.19 -4.87
C THR A 296 21.72 -19.64 -3.64
N LYS A 297 21.04 -18.70 -2.96
CA LYS A 297 20.18 -19.00 -1.81
C LYS A 297 18.99 -19.88 -2.21
N LEU A 298 18.35 -19.61 -3.35
CA LEU A 298 17.24 -20.42 -3.86
C LEU A 298 17.69 -21.88 -4.10
N ARG A 299 18.78 -22.09 -4.84
CA ARG A 299 19.31 -23.45 -5.10
C ARG A 299 19.64 -24.19 -3.81
N ALA A 300 20.30 -23.54 -2.86
CA ALA A 300 20.69 -24.16 -1.59
C ALA A 300 19.47 -24.53 -0.74
N ARG A 301 18.52 -23.60 -0.54
CA ARG A 301 17.35 -23.84 0.32
C ARG A 301 16.33 -24.76 -0.33
N ALA A 302 16.04 -24.58 -1.62
CA ALA A 302 15.12 -25.47 -2.33
C ALA A 302 15.69 -26.89 -2.47
N GLY A 303 17.02 -27.03 -2.68
CA GLY A 303 17.68 -28.33 -2.70
C GLY A 303 17.55 -29.10 -1.38
N ALA A 304 17.71 -28.41 -0.26
CA ALA A 304 17.54 -28.99 1.05
C ALA A 304 16.08 -29.36 1.36
N LEU A 305 15.12 -28.59 0.82
CA LEU A 305 13.69 -28.76 1.10
C LEU A 305 13.01 -29.76 0.17
N LEU A 306 13.23 -29.68 -1.14
CA LEU A 306 12.50 -30.42 -2.17
C LEU A 306 13.15 -31.77 -2.53
N GLY A 307 14.42 -31.99 -2.18
CA GLY A 307 15.11 -33.24 -2.50
C GLY A 307 15.08 -33.55 -3.99
N GLY A 308 14.58 -34.75 -4.36
CA GLY A 308 14.56 -35.23 -5.75
C GLY A 308 13.66 -34.45 -6.73
N THR A 309 12.69 -33.68 -6.23
CA THR A 309 11.78 -32.87 -7.07
C THR A 309 12.29 -31.43 -7.32
N GLN A 310 13.49 -31.12 -6.81
CA GLN A 310 14.12 -29.82 -6.93
C GLN A 310 14.28 -29.38 -8.39
N GLU A 311 14.76 -30.28 -9.26
CA GLU A 311 15.06 -29.95 -10.66
C GLU A 311 13.81 -29.53 -11.44
N GLU A 312 12.66 -30.06 -11.07
CA GLU A 312 11.38 -29.71 -11.69
C GLU A 312 10.82 -28.37 -11.21
N ALA A 313 11.00 -28.00 -9.93
CA ALA A 313 10.39 -26.82 -9.34
C ALA A 313 11.27 -25.55 -9.45
N LEU A 314 12.60 -25.69 -9.39
CA LEU A 314 13.53 -24.56 -9.35
C LEU A 314 13.39 -23.54 -10.49
N PRO A 315 13.21 -23.94 -11.77
CA PRO A 315 13.06 -22.99 -12.86
C PRO A 315 11.86 -22.06 -12.66
N TYR A 316 10.74 -22.60 -12.23
CA TYR A 316 9.49 -21.86 -12.06
C TYR A 316 9.49 -20.98 -10.82
N LEU A 317 10.10 -21.42 -9.71
CA LEU A 317 10.35 -20.55 -8.54
C LEU A 317 11.35 -19.43 -8.88
N GLY A 318 12.35 -19.72 -9.72
CA GLY A 318 13.28 -18.74 -10.24
C GLY A 318 12.60 -17.66 -11.10
N LEU A 319 11.63 -18.06 -11.95
CA LEU A 319 10.83 -17.13 -12.73
C LEU A 319 10.03 -16.16 -11.85
N LEU A 320 9.40 -16.67 -10.78
CA LEU A 320 8.69 -15.82 -9.82
C LEU A 320 9.61 -14.76 -9.19
N LEU A 321 10.87 -15.11 -8.95
CA LEU A 321 11.88 -14.21 -8.38
C LEU A 321 12.58 -13.34 -9.44
N SER A 322 12.16 -13.42 -10.70
CA SER A 322 12.78 -12.72 -11.84
C SER A 322 14.28 -13.05 -12.03
N ILE A 323 14.67 -14.28 -11.69
CA ILE A 323 16.04 -14.77 -11.88
C ILE A 323 16.23 -15.23 -13.32
N ARG A 324 17.31 -14.81 -13.96
CA ARG A 324 17.69 -15.32 -15.29
C ARG A 324 17.99 -16.81 -15.23
N LEU A 325 17.39 -17.56 -16.12
CA LEU A 325 17.54 -19.02 -16.19
C LEU A 325 18.72 -19.39 -17.11
N GLU A 326 19.15 -20.64 -17.02
CA GLU A 326 20.13 -21.20 -17.97
C GLU A 326 19.51 -21.20 -19.38
N PRO A 327 20.29 -20.92 -20.46
CA PRO A 327 19.74 -20.76 -21.81
C PRO A 327 18.94 -21.96 -22.35
N ASP A 328 19.26 -23.16 -21.89
CA ASP A 328 18.55 -24.38 -22.29
C ASP A 328 17.18 -24.46 -21.62
N VAL A 329 17.12 -24.16 -20.34
CA VAL A 329 15.86 -24.08 -19.57
C VAL A 329 14.98 -22.96 -20.09
N GLU A 330 15.55 -21.80 -20.37
CA GLU A 330 14.79 -20.67 -20.94
C GLU A 330 14.12 -21.03 -22.27
N ARG A 331 14.84 -21.78 -23.15
CA ARG A 331 14.26 -22.27 -24.42
C ARG A 331 13.12 -23.26 -24.22
N GLU A 332 13.21 -24.14 -23.23
CA GLU A 332 12.13 -25.06 -22.89
C GLU A 332 10.90 -24.31 -22.39
N LEU A 333 11.09 -23.30 -21.56
CA LEU A 333 9.98 -22.49 -21.03
C LEU A 333 9.33 -21.62 -22.10
N LEU A 334 10.11 -21.07 -23.05
CA LEU A 334 9.57 -20.32 -24.19
C LEU A 334 8.75 -21.19 -25.17
N ALA A 335 8.89 -22.50 -25.11
CA ALA A 335 8.08 -23.43 -25.90
C ALA A 335 6.69 -23.70 -25.28
N LEU A 336 6.49 -23.36 -24.00
CA LEU A 336 5.20 -23.52 -23.30
C LEU A 336 4.24 -22.41 -23.69
N SER A 337 2.96 -22.74 -23.75
CA SER A 337 1.90 -21.70 -23.79
C SER A 337 1.83 -20.96 -22.45
N ALA A 338 1.24 -19.77 -22.44
CA ALA A 338 1.06 -18.97 -21.23
C ALA A 338 0.32 -19.73 -20.12
N ASP A 339 -0.71 -20.50 -20.48
CA ASP A 339 -1.50 -21.29 -19.53
C ASP A 339 -0.70 -22.47 -18.96
N GLU A 340 0.10 -23.16 -19.79
CA GLU A 340 0.99 -24.23 -19.34
C GLU A 340 2.06 -23.69 -18.39
N LEU A 341 2.68 -22.57 -18.73
CA LEU A 341 3.68 -21.92 -17.88
C LEU A 341 3.07 -21.51 -16.53
N ALA A 342 1.90 -20.86 -16.54
CA ALA A 342 1.17 -20.50 -15.32
C ALA A 342 0.85 -21.75 -14.47
N GLY A 343 0.40 -22.84 -15.10
CA GLY A 343 0.15 -24.12 -14.42
C GLY A 343 1.39 -24.68 -13.72
N ARG A 344 2.54 -24.66 -14.40
CA ARG A 344 3.82 -25.13 -13.85
C ARG A 344 4.34 -24.27 -12.70
N ILE A 345 4.21 -22.94 -12.83
CA ILE A 345 4.56 -22.02 -11.73
C ILE A 345 3.72 -22.33 -10.49
N GLN A 346 2.40 -22.50 -10.68
CA GLN A 346 1.50 -22.81 -9.57
C GLN A 346 1.80 -24.17 -8.94
N GLU A 347 2.08 -25.21 -9.74
CA GLU A 347 2.49 -26.54 -9.26
C GLU A 347 3.79 -26.48 -8.46
N ALA A 348 4.79 -25.76 -8.95
CA ALA A 348 6.06 -25.58 -8.25
C ALA A 348 5.89 -24.88 -6.90
N PHE A 349 5.06 -23.85 -6.84
CA PHE A 349 4.77 -23.13 -5.61
C PHE A 349 4.01 -23.99 -4.59
N VAL A 350 3.00 -24.73 -5.05
CA VAL A 350 2.25 -25.68 -4.20
C VAL A 350 3.18 -26.76 -3.63
N SER A 351 4.06 -27.34 -4.46
CA SER A 351 5.03 -28.36 -4.03
C SER A 351 6.02 -27.80 -3.00
N TRP A 352 6.48 -26.55 -3.19
CA TRP A 352 7.33 -25.87 -2.23
C TRP A 352 6.61 -25.64 -0.89
N ALA A 353 5.36 -25.14 -0.91
CA ALA A 353 4.58 -24.88 0.29
C ALA A 353 4.28 -26.18 1.06
N GLU A 354 3.95 -27.28 0.36
CA GLU A 354 3.71 -28.59 0.93
C GLU A 354 4.99 -29.17 1.60
N ALA A 355 6.12 -29.07 0.91
CA ALA A 355 7.40 -29.50 1.47
C ALA A 355 7.78 -28.67 2.71
N LEU A 356 7.54 -27.37 2.69
CA LEU A 356 7.79 -26.50 3.84
C LEU A 356 6.89 -26.87 5.03
N ALA A 357 5.61 -27.10 4.79
CA ALA A 357 4.64 -27.53 5.81
C ALA A 357 4.96 -28.92 6.39
N SER A 358 5.69 -29.80 5.67
CA SER A 358 6.11 -31.08 6.18
C SER A 358 7.20 -30.96 7.26
N THR A 359 7.92 -29.85 7.31
CA THR A 359 8.95 -29.59 8.31
C THR A 359 8.40 -28.98 9.59
N ARG A 360 7.42 -28.09 9.45
CA ARG A 360 6.77 -27.34 10.54
C ARG A 360 5.42 -26.80 10.04
N PRO A 361 4.38 -26.69 10.91
CA PRO A 361 3.13 -26.03 10.54
C PRO A 361 3.37 -24.68 9.86
N LEU A 362 2.66 -24.40 8.78
CA LEU A 362 2.89 -23.24 7.90
C LEU A 362 1.67 -22.34 7.86
N VAL A 363 1.88 -21.06 8.10
CA VAL A 363 0.90 -20.01 7.79
C VAL A 363 1.38 -19.23 6.57
N LEU A 364 0.54 -19.19 5.55
CA LEU A 364 0.67 -18.29 4.40
C LEU A 364 -0.36 -17.18 4.59
N ALA A 365 0.10 -16.01 5.06
CA ALA A 365 -0.74 -14.84 5.26
C ALA A 365 -0.74 -13.98 4.01
N ILE A 366 -1.93 -13.60 3.53
CA ILE A 366 -2.10 -12.70 2.39
C ILE A 366 -2.98 -11.54 2.84
N ASP A 367 -2.37 -10.38 2.99
CA ASP A 367 -3.11 -9.17 3.35
C ASP A 367 -3.66 -8.49 2.09
N ASP A 368 -4.82 -7.85 2.26
CA ASP A 368 -5.51 -7.06 1.24
C ASP A 368 -5.79 -7.81 -0.08
N LEU A 369 -6.15 -9.10 -0.03
CA LEU A 369 -6.41 -9.94 -1.23
C LEU A 369 -7.45 -9.35 -2.19
N HIS A 370 -8.27 -8.40 -1.76
CA HIS A 370 -9.19 -7.68 -2.64
C HIS A 370 -8.49 -6.88 -3.76
N TRP A 371 -7.19 -6.60 -3.63
CA TRP A 371 -6.34 -6.01 -4.67
C TRP A 371 -5.62 -7.03 -5.56
N ALA A 372 -5.84 -8.33 -5.34
CA ALA A 372 -5.21 -9.36 -6.14
C ALA A 372 -5.57 -9.25 -7.62
N ASP A 373 -4.63 -9.63 -8.47
CA ASP A 373 -4.90 -9.96 -9.86
C ASP A 373 -5.45 -11.38 -9.99
N ARG A 374 -5.93 -11.72 -11.20
CA ARG A 374 -6.50 -13.03 -11.48
C ARG A 374 -5.50 -14.17 -11.25
N THR A 375 -4.24 -14.01 -11.64
CA THR A 375 -3.23 -15.07 -11.51
C THR A 375 -2.88 -15.33 -10.06
N THR A 376 -2.82 -14.29 -9.24
CA THR A 376 -2.67 -14.34 -7.79
C THR A 376 -3.83 -15.11 -7.15
N ARG A 377 -5.09 -14.80 -7.51
CA ARG A 377 -6.26 -15.54 -7.04
C ARG A 377 -6.20 -17.01 -7.41
N GLU A 378 -5.88 -17.33 -8.67
CA GLU A 378 -5.81 -18.71 -9.16
C GLU A 378 -4.76 -19.53 -8.40
N LEU A 379 -3.60 -18.97 -8.07
CA LEU A 379 -2.60 -19.64 -7.22
C LEU A 379 -3.11 -19.82 -5.78
N ALA A 380 -3.75 -18.78 -5.20
CA ALA A 380 -4.37 -18.89 -3.87
C ALA A 380 -5.42 -20.02 -3.83
N GLU A 381 -6.26 -20.16 -4.86
CA GLU A 381 -7.25 -21.24 -4.97
C GLU A 381 -6.61 -22.63 -5.05
N ARG A 382 -5.46 -22.77 -5.73
CA ARG A 382 -4.73 -24.06 -5.75
C ARG A 382 -4.19 -24.45 -4.39
N LEU A 383 -3.77 -23.48 -3.59
CA LEU A 383 -3.29 -23.72 -2.23
C LEU A 383 -4.39 -24.23 -1.28
N LEU A 384 -5.68 -23.97 -1.57
CA LEU A 384 -6.79 -24.49 -0.77
C LEU A 384 -6.69 -26.01 -0.54
N ALA A 385 -6.29 -26.76 -1.56
CA ALA A 385 -6.17 -28.22 -1.46
C ALA A 385 -5.10 -28.70 -0.46
N LEU A 386 -4.14 -27.85 -0.10
CA LEU A 386 -3.13 -28.19 0.92
C LEU A 386 -3.76 -28.26 2.31
N THR A 387 -4.82 -27.51 2.58
CA THR A 387 -5.46 -27.50 3.89
C THR A 387 -6.10 -28.83 4.28
N ASP A 388 -6.38 -29.72 3.32
CA ASP A 388 -6.91 -31.05 3.57
C ASP A 388 -5.83 -32.09 3.92
N ARG A 389 -4.59 -31.90 3.46
CA ARG A 389 -3.55 -32.92 3.55
C ARG A 389 -2.29 -32.49 4.30
N SER A 390 -2.17 -31.22 4.63
CA SER A 390 -0.97 -30.65 5.27
C SER A 390 -1.36 -29.67 6.37
N ALA A 391 -0.47 -29.45 7.33
CA ALA A 391 -0.62 -28.42 8.37
C ALA A 391 -0.36 -27.02 7.77
N VAL A 392 -1.22 -26.58 6.86
CA VAL A 392 -1.17 -25.28 6.19
C VAL A 392 -2.39 -24.46 6.57
N MET A 393 -2.18 -23.25 7.04
CA MET A 393 -3.20 -22.24 7.19
C MET A 393 -3.03 -21.16 6.11
N LEU A 394 -4.08 -20.91 5.33
CA LEU A 394 -4.20 -19.73 4.49
C LEU A 394 -4.93 -18.67 5.28
N ALA A 395 -4.21 -17.67 5.80
CA ALA A 395 -4.77 -16.54 6.52
C ALA A 395 -4.93 -15.35 5.54
N VAL A 396 -6.15 -15.02 5.19
CA VAL A 396 -6.44 -14.05 4.13
C VAL A 396 -7.26 -12.90 4.68
N ALA A 397 -6.77 -11.67 4.52
CA ALA A 397 -7.52 -10.47 4.82
C ALA A 397 -8.07 -9.85 3.53
N LEU A 398 -9.36 -9.50 3.55
CA LEU A 398 -10.04 -8.91 2.39
C LEU A 398 -11.18 -7.98 2.82
N ARG A 399 -11.61 -7.12 1.89
CA ARG A 399 -12.81 -6.29 2.04
C ARG A 399 -14.04 -7.00 1.47
N PRO A 400 -15.25 -6.64 1.93
CA PRO A 400 -16.50 -7.14 1.37
C PRO A 400 -16.83 -6.46 0.02
N ASP A 401 -15.95 -6.64 -0.97
CA ASP A 401 -16.11 -6.10 -2.33
C ASP A 401 -16.44 -7.24 -3.31
N PRO A 402 -17.74 -7.41 -3.69
CA PRO A 402 -18.17 -8.47 -4.60
C PRO A 402 -17.53 -8.45 -5.99
N GLY A 403 -16.99 -7.30 -6.42
CA GLY A 403 -16.32 -7.15 -7.71
C GLY A 403 -14.85 -7.55 -7.71
N SER A 404 -14.26 -7.80 -6.54
CA SER A 404 -12.83 -8.09 -6.41
C SER A 404 -12.48 -9.57 -6.61
N GLU A 405 -11.24 -9.83 -7.03
CA GLU A 405 -10.68 -11.19 -7.12
C GLU A 405 -10.60 -11.85 -5.73
N GLY A 406 -10.37 -11.07 -4.66
CA GLY A 406 -10.41 -11.56 -3.28
C GLY A 406 -11.79 -12.09 -2.88
N TRP A 407 -12.85 -11.45 -3.32
CA TRP A 407 -14.21 -11.93 -3.08
C TRP A 407 -14.52 -13.21 -3.86
N ALA A 408 -14.03 -13.30 -5.10
CA ALA A 408 -14.12 -14.53 -5.89
C ALA A 408 -13.39 -15.70 -5.22
N PHE A 409 -12.18 -15.46 -4.66
CA PHE A 409 -11.45 -16.43 -3.85
C PHE A 409 -12.26 -16.89 -2.63
N ARG A 410 -12.85 -15.94 -1.86
CA ARG A 410 -13.70 -16.26 -0.71
C ARG A 410 -14.85 -17.21 -1.09
N LEU A 411 -15.56 -16.90 -2.19
CA LEU A 411 -16.66 -17.74 -2.69
C LEU A 411 -16.15 -19.13 -3.10
N ALA A 412 -15.01 -19.22 -3.76
CA ALA A 412 -14.40 -20.50 -4.14
C ALA A 412 -14.02 -21.33 -2.91
N ALA A 413 -13.40 -20.71 -1.90
CA ALA A 413 -13.05 -21.36 -0.64
C ALA A 413 -14.28 -21.88 0.09
N GLN A 414 -15.31 -21.06 0.26
CA GLN A 414 -16.56 -21.45 0.92
C GLN A 414 -17.33 -22.56 0.16
N THR A 415 -17.28 -22.55 -1.17
CA THR A 415 -18.00 -23.54 -1.98
C THR A 415 -17.28 -24.90 -2.01
N ARG A 416 -15.96 -24.89 -2.17
CA ARG A 416 -15.17 -26.10 -2.43
C ARG A 416 -14.54 -26.68 -1.16
N PHE A 417 -14.26 -25.83 -0.15
CA PHE A 417 -13.55 -26.19 1.08
C PHE A 417 -14.27 -25.69 2.33
N ALA A 418 -15.61 -25.64 2.32
CA ALA A 418 -16.42 -25.15 3.45
C ALA A 418 -16.04 -25.75 4.81
N HIS A 419 -15.60 -27.02 4.83
CA HIS A 419 -15.18 -27.76 6.03
C HIS A 419 -13.81 -27.31 6.59
N ARG A 420 -13.09 -26.47 5.85
CA ARG A 420 -11.78 -25.90 6.24
C ARG A 420 -11.83 -24.40 6.44
N VAL A 421 -12.93 -23.75 6.05
CA VAL A 421 -13.06 -22.30 6.12
C VAL A 421 -13.58 -21.86 7.47
N GLU A 422 -12.81 -21.01 8.11
CA GLU A 422 -13.21 -20.19 9.24
C GLU A 422 -13.28 -18.74 8.78
N GLU A 423 -14.48 -18.16 8.76
CA GLU A 423 -14.67 -16.76 8.41
C GLU A 423 -14.85 -15.90 9.65
N LEU A 424 -13.99 -14.90 9.81
CA LEU A 424 -13.97 -13.95 10.90
C LEU A 424 -14.38 -12.56 10.37
N PRO A 425 -15.67 -12.22 10.42
CA PRO A 425 -16.10 -10.87 10.10
C PRO A 425 -15.61 -9.90 11.18
N LEU A 426 -15.10 -8.75 10.78
CA LEU A 426 -14.64 -7.69 11.67
C LEU A 426 -15.62 -6.52 11.57
N PRO A 427 -16.63 -6.45 12.46
CA PRO A 427 -17.54 -5.32 12.51
C PRO A 427 -16.85 -4.09 13.12
N PRO A 428 -17.41 -2.88 12.96
CA PRO A 428 -17.03 -1.71 13.75
C PRO A 428 -17.04 -2.02 15.26
N LEU A 429 -16.17 -1.36 16.02
CA LEU A 429 -16.13 -1.51 17.48
C LEU A 429 -17.44 -1.01 18.10
N ALA A 430 -17.93 -1.74 19.09
CA ALA A 430 -19.02 -1.24 19.93
C ALA A 430 -18.61 0.06 20.65
N PRO A 431 -19.54 0.97 20.95
CA PRO A 431 -19.22 2.25 21.59
C PRO A 431 -18.37 2.12 22.88
N ASP A 432 -18.63 1.11 23.69
CA ASP A 432 -17.88 0.86 24.93
C ASP A 432 -16.42 0.44 24.63
N ALA A 433 -16.21 -0.39 23.60
CA ALA A 433 -14.89 -0.80 23.16
C ALA A 433 -14.13 0.38 22.51
N ALA A 434 -14.81 1.20 21.71
CA ALA A 434 -14.24 2.42 21.13
C ALA A 434 -13.80 3.39 22.24
N ARG A 435 -14.60 3.54 23.29
CA ARG A 435 -14.26 4.37 24.45
C ARG A 435 -13.07 3.82 25.23
N ALA A 436 -13.04 2.51 25.48
CA ALA A 436 -11.93 1.84 26.12
C ALA A 436 -10.63 1.99 25.31
N LEU A 437 -10.70 1.96 23.98
CA LEU A 437 -9.55 2.23 23.11
C LEU A 437 -9.01 3.66 23.27
N ILE A 438 -9.89 4.67 23.40
CA ILE A 438 -9.48 6.05 23.71
C ILE A 438 -8.73 6.11 25.04
N ASP A 439 -9.26 5.44 26.07
CA ASP A 439 -8.68 5.46 27.42
C ASP A 439 -7.29 4.81 27.47
N GLU A 440 -7.02 3.84 26.60
CA GLU A 440 -5.69 3.22 26.46
C GLU A 440 -4.72 4.10 25.64
N LEU A 441 -5.22 4.80 24.63
CA LEU A 441 -4.37 5.64 23.75
C LEU A 441 -3.98 6.98 24.39
N VAL A 442 -4.79 7.50 25.31
CA VAL A 442 -4.62 8.83 25.85
C VAL A 442 -4.47 8.78 27.38
N PRO A 443 -3.46 9.47 27.95
CA PRO A 443 -3.31 9.56 29.41
C PRO A 443 -4.59 10.02 30.10
N ALA A 444 -4.92 9.38 31.22
CA ALA A 444 -6.13 9.66 31.99
C ALA A 444 -6.29 11.16 32.29
N GLY A 445 -7.46 11.71 31.97
CA GLY A 445 -7.80 13.12 32.21
C GLY A 445 -7.26 14.12 31.20
N LEU A 446 -6.59 13.67 30.13
CA LEU A 446 -6.12 14.57 29.06
C LEU A 446 -7.27 14.96 28.11
N VAL A 447 -8.20 14.05 27.86
CA VAL A 447 -9.39 14.27 27.03
C VAL A 447 -10.63 14.16 27.92
N GLY A 448 -11.47 15.21 27.92
CA GLY A 448 -12.72 15.22 28.72
C GLY A 448 -13.81 14.30 28.12
N GLU A 449 -14.70 13.80 28.97
CA GLU A 449 -15.79 12.87 28.54
C GLU A 449 -16.64 13.38 27.36
N PRO A 450 -17.03 14.67 27.28
CA PRO A 450 -17.81 15.15 26.13
C PRO A 450 -17.04 15.05 24.79
N VAL A 451 -15.70 15.17 24.86
CA VAL A 451 -14.83 15.05 23.68
C VAL A 451 -14.70 13.60 23.27
N LYS A 452 -14.54 12.68 24.24
CA LYS A 452 -14.54 11.24 23.97
C LYS A 452 -15.85 10.80 23.30
N ASP A 453 -17.00 11.27 23.80
CA ASP A 453 -18.30 11.00 23.21
C ASP A 453 -18.41 11.46 21.77
N GLU A 454 -17.88 12.65 21.47
CA GLU A 454 -17.87 13.20 20.11
C GLU A 454 -16.93 12.39 19.18
N VAL A 455 -15.74 12.00 19.66
CA VAL A 455 -14.80 11.18 18.88
C VAL A 455 -15.41 9.81 18.60
N VAL A 456 -15.99 9.15 19.59
CA VAL A 456 -16.68 7.85 19.40
C VAL A 456 -17.80 7.96 18.38
N ALA A 457 -18.63 9.01 18.48
CA ALA A 457 -19.73 9.24 17.55
C ALA A 457 -19.27 9.50 16.11
N LYS A 458 -18.15 10.23 15.94
CA LYS A 458 -17.59 10.53 14.61
C LYS A 458 -16.81 9.37 14.00
N ALA A 459 -16.15 8.57 14.83
CA ALA A 459 -15.40 7.41 14.37
C ALA A 459 -16.30 6.24 13.95
N GLU A 460 -17.58 6.24 14.36
CA GLU A 460 -18.57 5.20 14.03
C GLU A 460 -18.07 3.77 14.31
N GLY A 461 -17.21 3.63 15.33
CA GLY A 461 -16.60 2.37 15.71
C GLY A 461 -15.42 1.91 14.83
N ASN A 462 -14.97 2.73 13.89
CA ASN A 462 -13.78 2.43 13.11
C ASN A 462 -12.50 2.79 13.89
N PRO A 463 -11.63 1.81 14.25
CA PRO A 463 -10.43 2.05 15.05
C PRO A 463 -9.47 3.06 14.41
N LEU A 464 -9.23 2.96 13.10
CA LEU A 464 -8.34 3.88 12.39
C LEU A 464 -8.86 5.33 12.46
N TYR A 465 -10.17 5.53 12.28
CA TYR A 465 -10.77 6.85 12.36
C TYR A 465 -10.66 7.43 13.76
N LEU A 466 -10.83 6.58 14.78
CA LEU A 466 -10.71 6.96 16.17
C LEU A 466 -9.26 7.41 16.48
N GLU A 467 -8.26 6.65 16.09
CA GLU A 467 -6.84 6.97 16.28
C GLU A 467 -6.47 8.28 15.57
N GLU A 468 -6.89 8.46 14.32
CA GLU A 468 -6.58 9.67 13.55
C GLU A 468 -7.29 10.92 14.09
N LEU A 469 -8.54 10.80 14.53
CA LEU A 469 -9.23 11.90 15.19
C LEU A 469 -8.55 12.30 16.49
N LEU A 470 -8.11 11.34 17.30
CA LEU A 470 -7.37 11.60 18.53
C LEU A 470 -6.00 12.25 18.23
N ARG A 471 -5.27 11.76 17.24
CA ARG A 471 -3.98 12.33 16.82
C ARG A 471 -4.15 13.79 16.41
N ALA A 472 -5.10 14.11 15.56
CA ALA A 472 -5.39 15.47 15.12
C ALA A 472 -5.77 16.41 16.29
N LEU A 473 -6.54 15.90 17.25
CA LEU A 473 -6.89 16.64 18.47
C LEU A 473 -5.65 16.93 19.34
N LEU A 474 -4.74 15.98 19.47
CA LEU A 474 -3.51 16.14 20.27
C LEU A 474 -2.50 17.09 19.61
N GLU A 475 -2.43 17.12 18.29
CA GLU A 475 -1.54 18.02 17.52
C GLU A 475 -2.01 19.47 17.56
N THR A 476 -3.33 19.72 17.46
CA THR A 476 -3.90 21.08 17.47
C THR A 476 -3.83 21.75 18.84
N GLY A 477 -3.61 21.00 19.89
CA GLY A 477 -3.67 21.46 21.27
C GLY A 477 -2.38 21.91 21.93
N GLY A 478 -1.49 22.56 21.26
CA GLY A 478 -0.16 23.03 21.62
C GLY A 478 0.11 23.65 23.00
N ASP A 479 -0.85 23.66 23.95
CA ASP A 479 -0.61 24.13 25.33
C ASP A 479 -1.11 23.10 26.35
N ARG A 480 -0.18 22.35 26.93
CA ARG A 480 -0.37 21.24 27.89
C ARG A 480 -1.07 21.62 29.21
N ARG A 481 -1.65 22.82 29.33
CA ARG A 481 -2.19 23.34 30.61
C ARG A 481 -3.67 23.74 30.57
N ARG A 482 -4.40 23.53 29.49
CA ARG A 482 -5.83 23.89 29.41
C ARG A 482 -6.72 22.67 29.26
N THR A 483 -7.74 22.60 30.12
CA THR A 483 -8.89 21.71 29.98
C THR A 483 -9.51 21.92 28.60
N TRP A 484 -9.53 20.88 27.78
CA TRP A 484 -10.03 20.94 26.42
C TRP A 484 -11.52 21.21 26.41
N THR A 485 -11.90 22.31 25.84
CA THR A 485 -13.27 22.55 25.39
C THR A 485 -13.22 22.58 23.86
N ILE A 486 -13.68 21.54 23.20
CA ILE A 486 -13.87 21.57 21.77
C ILE A 486 -15.02 22.53 21.50
N THR A 487 -14.71 23.66 20.86
CA THR A 487 -15.76 24.49 20.26
C THR A 487 -16.10 23.92 18.89
N PRO A 488 -17.34 24.04 18.40
CA PRO A 488 -17.77 23.52 17.10
C PRO A 488 -16.91 23.99 15.91
N SER A 489 -16.12 25.03 16.09
CA SER A 489 -15.21 25.57 15.05
C SER A 489 -13.89 24.83 14.89
N THR A 490 -13.44 24.06 15.88
CA THR A 490 -12.21 23.25 15.81
C THR A 490 -12.44 21.84 15.26
N ALA A 491 -13.69 21.43 15.14
CA ALA A 491 -14.10 20.12 14.60
C ALA A 491 -14.25 20.12 13.06
N ALA A 492 -13.87 21.20 12.37
CA ALA A 492 -14.22 21.42 10.96
C ALA A 492 -13.22 20.83 9.94
N GLU A 493 -12.03 20.43 10.36
CA GLU A 493 -11.06 19.85 9.42
C GLU A 493 -10.90 18.35 9.69
N LEU A 494 -11.25 17.53 8.69
CA LEU A 494 -10.98 16.10 8.71
C LEU A 494 -9.46 15.87 8.70
N PRO A 495 -8.94 14.91 9.49
CA PRO A 495 -7.55 14.50 9.35
C PRO A 495 -7.23 14.12 7.90
N PRO A 496 -6.05 14.49 7.37
CA PRO A 496 -5.70 14.24 5.96
C PRO A 496 -5.78 12.78 5.53
N VAL A 497 -5.60 11.84 6.46
CA VAL A 497 -5.74 10.38 6.19
C VAL A 497 -7.20 10.03 5.94
N LEU A 498 -8.13 10.56 6.73
CA LEU A 498 -9.57 10.33 6.55
C LEU A 498 -10.08 11.02 5.28
N GLU A 499 -9.60 12.22 4.98
CA GLU A 499 -9.91 12.91 3.72
C GLU A 499 -9.50 12.06 2.52
N ALA A 500 -8.27 11.51 2.51
CA ALA A 500 -7.78 10.66 1.43
C ALA A 500 -8.63 9.38 1.26
N LEU A 501 -9.02 8.73 2.37
CA LEU A 501 -9.90 7.56 2.37
C LEU A 501 -11.26 7.86 1.76
N LEU A 502 -11.89 8.97 2.18
CA LEU A 502 -13.20 9.38 1.66
C LEU A 502 -13.13 9.75 0.18
N VAL A 503 -12.10 10.50 -0.23
CA VAL A 503 -11.90 10.86 -1.65
C VAL A 503 -11.68 9.60 -2.49
N ALA A 504 -10.87 8.66 -2.02
CA ALA A 504 -10.64 7.39 -2.72
C ALA A 504 -11.94 6.56 -2.86
N ARG A 505 -12.81 6.56 -1.84
CA ARG A 505 -14.13 5.90 -1.93
C ARG A 505 -15.04 6.60 -2.95
N ILE A 506 -15.09 7.93 -2.93
CA ILE A 506 -15.89 8.73 -3.86
C ILE A 506 -15.39 8.55 -5.30
N ASP A 507 -14.08 8.46 -5.52
CA ASP A 507 -13.49 8.29 -6.85
C ASP A 507 -13.80 6.94 -7.49
N ARG A 508 -14.09 5.91 -6.68
CA ARG A 508 -14.52 4.57 -7.17
C ARG A 508 -15.99 4.51 -7.60
N LEU A 509 -16.78 5.51 -7.22
CA LEU A 509 -18.19 5.57 -7.61
C LEU A 509 -18.35 5.83 -9.10
N GLU A 510 -19.40 5.26 -9.68
CA GLU A 510 -19.86 5.64 -11.02
C GLU A 510 -20.19 7.14 -11.07
N THR A 511 -20.10 7.74 -12.25
CA THR A 511 -20.24 9.20 -12.44
C THR A 511 -21.55 9.75 -11.86
N GLY A 512 -22.66 9.01 -11.97
CA GLY A 512 -23.97 9.41 -11.43
C GLY A 512 -23.96 9.46 -9.90
N ALA A 513 -23.54 8.38 -9.26
CA ALA A 513 -23.47 8.26 -7.81
C ALA A 513 -22.47 9.26 -7.20
N ARG A 514 -21.30 9.45 -7.84
CA ARG A 514 -20.30 10.45 -7.43
C ARG A 514 -20.88 11.86 -7.46
N ARG A 515 -21.57 12.23 -8.53
CA ARG A 515 -22.19 13.55 -8.64
C ARG A 515 -23.32 13.76 -7.63
N LEU A 516 -24.08 12.70 -7.35
CA LEU A 516 -25.11 12.71 -6.33
C LEU A 516 -24.51 12.94 -4.94
N ALA A 517 -23.40 12.27 -4.60
CA ALA A 517 -22.67 12.46 -3.33
C ALA A 517 -22.18 13.90 -3.19
N GLN A 518 -21.58 14.49 -4.23
CA GLN A 518 -21.11 15.88 -4.22
C GLN A 518 -22.25 16.88 -3.98
N VAL A 519 -23.40 16.67 -4.60
CA VAL A 519 -24.59 17.51 -4.39
C VAL A 519 -25.14 17.32 -2.98
N ALA A 520 -25.26 16.08 -2.50
CA ALA A 520 -25.74 15.75 -1.17
C ALA A 520 -24.86 16.41 -0.08
N ALA A 521 -23.54 16.39 -0.26
CA ALA A 521 -22.60 17.03 0.68
C ALA A 521 -22.83 18.54 0.85
N VAL A 522 -23.28 19.23 -0.19
CA VAL A 522 -23.63 20.66 -0.12
C VAL A 522 -24.95 20.89 0.61
N VAL A 523 -25.90 19.95 0.51
CA VAL A 523 -27.21 20.04 1.18
C VAL A 523 -27.09 19.80 2.68
N GLY A 524 -26.24 18.87 3.09
CA GLY A 524 -25.99 18.56 4.49
C GLY A 524 -26.21 17.08 4.84
N ARG A 525 -26.13 16.78 6.14
CA ARG A 525 -26.20 15.40 6.68
C ARG A 525 -27.53 14.68 6.38
N GLU A 526 -28.62 15.42 6.30
CA GLU A 526 -29.92 14.92 5.90
C GLU A 526 -30.34 15.64 4.63
N PHE A 527 -30.62 14.93 3.57
CA PHE A 527 -31.04 15.50 2.31
C PHE A 527 -32.19 14.75 1.66
N PRO A 528 -33.16 15.46 1.06
CA PRO A 528 -34.19 14.83 0.26
C PRO A 528 -33.60 14.27 -1.03
N VAL A 529 -33.60 12.94 -1.18
CA VAL A 529 -33.02 12.23 -2.34
C VAL A 529 -33.51 12.81 -3.68
N ALA A 530 -34.81 13.09 -3.79
CA ALA A 530 -35.41 13.66 -5.01
C ALA A 530 -34.82 15.03 -5.38
N VAL A 531 -34.48 15.86 -4.39
CA VAL A 531 -33.88 17.18 -4.62
C VAL A 531 -32.42 17.03 -5.06
N ALA A 532 -31.66 16.19 -4.33
CA ALA A 532 -30.25 15.96 -4.67
C ALA A 532 -30.11 15.32 -6.05
N ALA A 533 -30.94 14.34 -6.40
CA ALA A 533 -30.96 13.69 -7.70
C ALA A 533 -31.32 14.65 -8.83
N ALA A 534 -32.30 15.53 -8.63
CA ALA A 534 -32.68 16.53 -9.62
C ALA A 534 -31.56 17.54 -9.88
N VAL A 535 -30.85 17.99 -8.84
CA VAL A 535 -29.71 18.91 -8.95
C VAL A 535 -28.49 18.21 -9.57
N ALA A 536 -28.24 16.94 -9.21
CA ALA A 536 -27.17 16.15 -9.78
C ALA A 536 -27.41 15.78 -11.26
N GLY A 537 -28.67 15.87 -11.73
CA GLY A 537 -29.06 15.39 -13.06
C GLY A 537 -28.96 13.87 -13.17
N SER A 538 -29.18 13.14 -12.06
CA SER A 538 -29.14 11.69 -12.03
C SER A 538 -30.29 11.10 -12.87
N ALA A 539 -29.94 10.22 -13.79
CA ALA A 539 -30.91 9.49 -14.62
C ALA A 539 -31.48 8.26 -13.89
N ASP A 540 -30.76 7.71 -12.91
CA ASP A 540 -31.14 6.58 -12.07
C ASP A 540 -30.82 6.86 -10.60
N ALA A 541 -31.65 7.68 -9.97
CA ALA A 541 -31.44 8.11 -8.58
C ALA A 541 -31.48 6.94 -7.57
N GLU A 542 -32.25 5.89 -7.84
CA GLU A 542 -32.31 4.71 -6.97
C GLU A 542 -31.03 3.89 -7.06
N GLY A 543 -30.51 3.67 -8.27
CA GLY A 543 -29.25 2.99 -8.51
C GLY A 543 -28.04 3.75 -7.94
N ASP A 544 -28.02 5.08 -8.09
CA ASP A 544 -27.00 5.95 -7.53
C ASP A 544 -27.00 5.92 -6.01
N ILE A 545 -28.16 6.01 -5.35
CA ILE A 545 -28.27 5.87 -3.88
C ILE A 545 -27.85 4.49 -3.42
N ALA A 546 -28.26 3.43 -4.11
CA ALA A 546 -27.84 2.08 -3.78
C ALA A 546 -26.32 1.90 -3.90
N SER A 547 -25.67 2.61 -4.82
CA SER A 547 -24.20 2.65 -4.96
C SER A 547 -23.55 3.41 -3.81
N LEU A 548 -24.13 4.54 -3.37
CA LEU A 548 -23.65 5.30 -2.20
C LEU A 548 -23.78 4.51 -0.90
N LEU A 549 -24.90 3.80 -0.71
CA LEU A 549 -25.11 2.92 0.46
C LEU A 549 -24.11 1.75 0.46
N ARG A 550 -23.86 1.13 -0.69
CA ARG A 550 -22.86 0.06 -0.78
C ARG A 550 -21.43 0.55 -0.53
N ALA A 551 -21.13 1.80 -0.87
CA ALA A 551 -19.85 2.43 -0.60
C ALA A 551 -19.76 3.07 0.79
N GLU A 552 -20.81 2.96 1.60
CA GLU A 552 -20.92 3.53 2.96
C GLU A 552 -20.59 5.04 3.01
N ILE A 553 -21.08 5.77 2.03
CA ILE A 553 -20.92 7.24 1.95
C ILE A 553 -22.16 7.95 2.51
N VAL A 554 -23.31 7.30 2.46
CA VAL A 554 -24.59 7.78 3.00
C VAL A 554 -25.31 6.67 3.75
#